data_e4f5c3d89e1d5cb67ee392d69ad6f72d
#
_entry.id   e4f5c3d89e1d5cb67ee392d69ad6f72d
#
_cell.length_a   1.000
_cell.length_b   1.000
_cell.length_c   1.000
_cell.angle_alpha   90.00
_cell.angle_beta   90.00
_cell.angle_gamma   90.00
#
_symmetry.space_group_name_H-M   'P 1'
#
loop_
_entity.id
_entity.type
_entity.pdbx_description
1 polymer ?
#
loop_
_entity_poly.entity_id
_entity_poly.type
_entity_poly.pdbx_seq_one_letter_code
_entity_poly.pdbx_strand_id
1 'polypeptide(L)'
;VAFGMMTDDNWQKDFTHCRTKYAEHVLYHSKAGFLRIGNEDRFCPWSLELGLEMAAEFGGNVYHRGANGEMVQIPTGKGFKDFLHAFIPSGADATDGAYANVEGNHLGSWLMRFNYKADTWHIGVYADHFFEDHSQMFFLDYDGYGEGEEWQDRKKNRYYRYKLKDIMLGAELNLPHGTWLRNVVFEYLYTKYQSGPFNHDHTMNIPDHLAGMDDYYNHGNYPGWQHWGQVMGNPLYRSPIYNENGDLYVHDNRFVAFHLGFDGQPTSRLGYRVLATY
;
A
#
# COMPACT_ATOMS: atom_id res chain seq x y z
N VAL A 1 -3.45 11.42 12.45
CA VAL A 1 -2.17 11.76 11.83
C VAL A 1 -1.04 11.36 12.77
N ALA A 2 -0.04 10.67 12.28
CA ALA A 2 1.15 10.31 13.03
C ALA A 2 2.41 10.79 12.28
N PHE A 3 3.47 11.07 13.05
CA PHE A 3 4.78 11.45 12.55
C PHE A 3 5.84 10.69 13.31
N GLY A 4 6.92 10.39 12.64
CA GLY A 4 8.05 9.70 13.23
C GLY A 4 9.30 9.78 12.37
N MET A 5 10.32 9.07 12.82
CA MET A 5 11.57 8.87 12.09
C MET A 5 11.92 7.39 12.19
N MET A 6 12.28 6.80 11.08
CA MET A 6 12.76 5.43 11.03
C MET A 6 14.20 5.35 11.51
N THR A 7 14.54 4.37 12.34
CA THR A 7 15.82 4.28 13.05
C THR A 7 16.47 2.92 12.91
N ASP A 8 16.52 2.37 11.73
CA ASP A 8 17.12 1.07 11.43
C ASP A 8 18.46 1.14 10.67
N ASP A 9 19.11 2.29 10.73
CA ASP A 9 20.31 2.62 9.97
C ASP A 9 21.44 1.60 10.14
N ASN A 10 21.73 1.22 11.38
CA ASN A 10 22.79 0.26 11.67
C ASN A 10 22.46 -1.12 11.12
N TRP A 11 21.20 -1.56 11.29
CA TRP A 11 20.75 -2.84 10.74
C TRP A 11 20.92 -2.89 9.22
N GLN A 12 20.52 -1.86 8.51
CA GLN A 12 20.65 -1.79 7.05
C GLN A 12 22.12 -1.92 6.62
N LYS A 13 23.02 -1.18 7.26
CA LYS A 13 24.47 -1.23 6.97
C LYS A 13 25.06 -2.60 7.23
N ASP A 14 24.77 -3.18 8.37
CA ASP A 14 25.28 -4.47 8.79
C ASP A 14 24.74 -5.59 7.88
N PHE A 15 23.45 -5.59 7.60
CA PHE A 15 22.79 -6.59 6.79
C PHE A 15 23.26 -6.56 5.34
N THR A 16 23.31 -5.39 4.75
CA THR A 16 23.75 -5.22 3.35
C THR A 16 25.27 -5.24 3.19
N HIS A 17 26.04 -5.21 4.29
CA HIS A 17 27.48 -4.96 4.29
C HIS A 17 27.88 -3.73 3.46
N CYS A 18 27.05 -2.71 3.45
CA CYS A 18 27.19 -1.50 2.60
C CYS A 18 27.37 -1.82 1.10
N ARG A 19 26.81 -2.91 0.61
CA ARG A 19 26.93 -3.33 -0.80
C ARG A 19 25.89 -2.74 -1.72
N THR A 20 24.74 -2.39 -1.15
CA THR A 20 23.60 -1.89 -1.89
C THR A 20 23.27 -0.46 -1.47
N LYS A 21 22.02 -0.18 -1.23
CA LYS A 21 21.56 1.11 -0.72
C LYS A 21 21.29 1.01 0.79
N TYR A 22 21.34 2.12 1.46
CA TYR A 22 20.80 2.29 2.81
C TYR A 22 20.32 3.74 3.01
N ALA A 23 19.48 3.97 3.99
CA ALA A 23 19.00 5.30 4.34
C ALA A 23 19.12 5.54 5.84
N GLU A 24 19.34 6.80 6.22
CA GLU A 24 19.46 7.22 7.62
C GLU A 24 18.49 8.36 7.90
N HIS A 25 17.87 8.35 9.08
CA HIS A 25 17.01 9.44 9.55
C HIS A 25 15.83 9.73 8.60
N VAL A 26 15.30 8.71 7.95
CA VAL A 26 14.13 8.83 7.08
C VAL A 26 12.95 9.30 7.91
N LEU A 27 12.30 10.34 7.47
CA LEU A 27 11.10 10.86 8.09
C LEU A 27 9.89 10.04 7.62
N TYR A 28 8.94 9.90 8.51
CA TYR A 28 7.72 9.14 8.29
C TYR A 28 6.50 9.94 8.72
N HIS A 29 5.44 9.88 7.96
CA HIS A 29 4.13 10.27 8.43
C HIS A 29 3.05 9.30 7.93
N SER A 30 1.96 9.22 8.68
CA SER A 30 0.72 8.59 8.22
C SER A 30 -0.49 9.45 8.56
N LYS A 31 -1.51 9.30 7.76
CA LYS A 31 -2.78 9.99 7.94
C LYS A 31 -3.92 9.08 7.50
N ALA A 32 -5.05 9.16 8.20
CA ALA A 32 -6.27 8.47 7.85
C ALA A 32 -7.47 9.37 8.12
N GLY A 33 -8.49 9.22 7.28
CA GLY A 33 -9.79 9.86 7.47
C GLY A 33 -10.89 8.85 7.21
N PHE A 34 -11.91 8.83 8.07
CA PHE A 34 -13.03 7.91 7.98
C PHE A 34 -14.34 8.67 8.08
N LEU A 35 -15.31 8.24 7.28
CA LEU A 35 -16.68 8.67 7.32
C LEU A 35 -17.56 7.45 7.62
N ARG A 36 -18.37 7.53 8.67
CA ARG A 36 -19.35 6.49 8.99
C ARG A 36 -20.77 7.03 8.92
N ILE A 37 -21.65 6.28 8.29
CA ILE A 37 -23.10 6.55 8.18
C ILE A 37 -23.82 5.32 8.73
N GLY A 38 -24.89 5.54 9.51
CA GLY A 38 -25.59 4.47 10.21
C GLY A 38 -25.01 4.16 11.58
N ASN A 39 -25.72 3.43 12.41
CA ASN A 39 -25.36 3.21 13.81
C ASN A 39 -25.61 1.77 14.31
N GLU A 40 -26.11 0.87 13.45
CA GLU A 40 -26.33 -0.56 13.76
C GLU A 40 -27.25 -0.78 14.98
N ASP A 41 -28.22 0.12 15.17
CA ASP A 41 -29.23 -0.03 16.20
C ASP A 41 -30.54 -0.63 15.65
N ARG A 42 -31.55 -0.74 16.51
CA ARG A 42 -32.84 -1.32 16.15
C ARG A 42 -33.57 -0.57 15.01
N PHE A 43 -33.36 0.73 14.91
CA PHE A 43 -34.04 1.59 13.92
C PHE A 43 -33.21 1.76 12.64
N CYS A 44 -31.90 1.58 12.75
CA CYS A 44 -30.95 1.65 11.63
C CYS A 44 -29.96 0.48 11.76
N PRO A 45 -30.33 -0.73 11.32
CA PRO A 45 -29.54 -1.94 11.60
C PRO A 45 -28.27 -2.06 10.75
N TRP A 46 -27.93 -1.05 10.01
CA TRP A 46 -26.77 -1.04 9.13
C TRP A 46 -25.84 0.14 9.38
N SER A 47 -24.61 -0.01 8.97
CA SER A 47 -23.64 1.08 8.82
C SER A 47 -22.81 0.92 7.56
N LEU A 48 -22.34 2.04 7.04
CA LEU A 48 -21.37 2.13 5.96
C LEU A 48 -20.20 3.00 6.45
N GLU A 49 -19.00 2.47 6.34
CA GLU A 49 -17.75 3.20 6.59
C GLU A 49 -16.99 3.33 5.26
N LEU A 50 -16.50 4.53 5.00
CA LEU A 50 -15.59 4.85 3.93
C LEU A 50 -14.34 5.47 4.52
N GLY A 51 -13.17 5.00 4.13
CA GLY A 51 -11.90 5.46 4.63
C GLY A 51 -10.90 5.69 3.52
N LEU A 52 -9.95 6.56 3.80
CA LEU A 52 -8.72 6.73 3.05
C LEU A 52 -7.59 6.83 4.06
N GLU A 53 -6.58 6.01 3.89
CA GLU A 53 -5.35 6.11 4.67
C GLU A 53 -4.13 6.19 3.74
N MET A 54 -3.13 6.90 4.19
CA MET A 54 -1.85 7.07 3.49
C MET A 54 -0.71 7.16 4.48
N ALA A 55 0.41 6.59 4.09
CA ALA A 55 1.70 6.78 4.72
C ALA A 55 2.72 7.28 3.70
N ALA A 56 3.74 7.97 4.16
CA ALA A 56 4.86 8.40 3.34
C ALA A 56 6.17 8.34 4.12
N GLU A 57 7.21 7.84 3.47
CA GLU A 57 8.61 8.00 3.83
C GLU A 57 9.18 9.16 3.00
N PHE A 58 9.92 10.07 3.61
CA PHE A 58 10.52 11.21 2.90
C PHE A 58 11.77 11.73 3.62
N GLY A 59 12.56 12.56 2.94
CA GLY A 59 13.75 13.15 3.52
C GLY A 59 14.84 12.13 3.87
N GLY A 60 15.54 12.37 4.98
CA GLY A 60 16.64 11.51 5.43
C GLY A 60 17.92 11.68 4.64
N ASN A 61 18.87 10.80 4.84
CA ASN A 61 20.10 10.67 4.05
C ASN A 61 20.08 9.33 3.35
N VAL A 62 19.96 9.33 2.04
CA VAL A 62 19.94 8.13 1.22
C VAL A 62 21.29 7.93 0.57
N TYR A 63 21.80 6.72 0.58
CA TYR A 63 23.09 6.34 0.03
C TYR A 63 22.95 5.18 -0.92
N HIS A 64 23.53 5.32 -2.10
CA HIS A 64 23.62 4.26 -3.10
C HIS A 64 25.07 3.95 -3.42
N ARG A 65 25.35 2.72 -3.80
CA ARG A 65 26.66 2.34 -4.27
C ARG A 65 26.89 2.87 -5.69
N GLY A 66 27.87 3.77 -5.83
CA GLY A 66 28.27 4.30 -7.12
C GLY A 66 29.07 3.30 -7.96
N ALA A 67 29.28 3.64 -9.21
CA ALA A 67 30.03 2.80 -10.18
C ALA A 67 31.45 2.46 -9.71
N ASN A 68 32.08 3.32 -8.94
CA ASN A 68 33.41 3.12 -8.37
C ASN A 68 33.42 2.29 -7.09
N GLY A 69 32.27 1.83 -6.63
CA GLY A 69 32.12 1.06 -5.39
C GLY A 69 32.00 1.91 -4.10
N GLU A 70 32.05 3.22 -4.20
CA GLU A 70 31.87 4.13 -3.08
C GLU A 70 30.37 4.35 -2.81
N MET A 71 30.02 4.62 -1.55
CA MET A 71 28.65 5.00 -1.17
C MET A 71 28.45 6.50 -1.44
N VAL A 72 27.55 6.82 -2.34
CA VAL A 72 27.24 8.19 -2.75
C VAL A 72 25.91 8.59 -2.15
N GLN A 73 25.87 9.76 -1.51
CA GLN A 73 24.65 10.31 -0.98
C GLN A 73 23.78 10.86 -2.12
N ILE A 74 22.53 10.41 -2.17
CA ILE A 74 21.51 10.91 -3.09
C ILE A 74 20.82 12.11 -2.43
N PRO A 75 20.63 13.22 -3.13
CA PRO A 75 19.89 14.37 -2.62
C PRO A 75 18.44 13.98 -2.31
N THR A 76 17.97 14.36 -1.13
CA THR A 76 16.59 14.16 -0.68
C THR A 76 16.06 15.48 -0.13
N GLY A 77 14.77 15.76 -0.37
CA GLY A 77 14.10 16.92 0.18
C GLY A 77 13.90 16.80 1.70
N LYS A 78 14.33 17.82 2.46
CA LYS A 78 14.27 17.82 3.95
C LYS A 78 13.59 19.06 4.50
N GLY A 79 13.10 19.94 3.63
CA GLY A 79 12.49 21.19 4.00
C GLY A 79 11.01 21.07 4.30
N PHE A 80 10.43 22.18 4.75
CA PHE A 80 8.99 22.25 5.00
C PHE A 80 8.16 22.08 3.71
N LYS A 81 8.70 22.53 2.57
CA LYS A 81 8.07 22.32 1.26
C LYS A 81 7.98 20.82 0.94
N ASP A 82 9.06 20.08 1.16
CA ASP A 82 9.13 18.64 0.90
C ASP A 82 8.18 17.87 1.83
N PHE A 83 8.09 18.29 3.08
CA PHE A 83 7.08 17.78 4.00
C PHE A 83 5.66 18.01 3.49
N LEU A 84 5.34 19.20 2.98
CA LEU A 84 4.00 19.47 2.42
C LEU A 84 3.71 18.63 1.18
N HIS A 85 4.70 18.40 0.33
CA HIS A 85 4.58 17.53 -0.85
C HIS A 85 4.37 16.07 -0.45
N ALA A 86 5.06 15.58 0.57
CA ALA A 86 4.85 14.25 1.12
C ALA A 86 3.49 14.14 1.83
N PHE A 87 3.05 15.20 2.51
CA PHE A 87 1.77 15.23 3.23
C PHE A 87 0.57 15.31 2.29
N ILE A 88 0.64 16.14 1.25
CA ILE A 88 -0.33 16.21 0.16
C ILE A 88 0.43 15.81 -1.09
N PRO A 89 0.33 14.55 -1.54
CA PRO A 89 1.07 14.07 -2.69
C PRO A 89 0.79 14.96 -3.89
N SER A 90 1.74 15.81 -4.23
CA SER A 90 1.60 16.78 -5.32
C SER A 90 2.96 17.34 -5.71
N GLY A 91 3.09 17.68 -6.97
CA GLY A 91 4.31 18.26 -7.52
C GLY A 91 5.39 17.21 -7.77
N ALA A 92 6.27 17.50 -8.68
CA ALA A 92 7.35 16.64 -9.08
C ALA A 92 8.63 17.46 -9.12
N ASP A 93 9.30 17.54 -7.99
CA ASP A 93 10.65 18.14 -7.93
C ASP A 93 11.74 17.04 -8.07
N ALA A 94 11.37 15.76 -7.86
CA ALA A 94 12.28 14.64 -8.01
C ALA A 94 12.12 13.99 -9.40
N THR A 95 13.23 13.77 -10.06
CA THR A 95 13.27 13.03 -11.32
C THR A 95 13.91 11.68 -11.09
N ASP A 96 13.19 10.62 -11.41
CA ASP A 96 13.73 9.26 -11.44
C ASP A 96 13.84 8.82 -12.91
N GLY A 97 15.04 8.95 -13.45
CA GLY A 97 15.26 8.72 -14.88
C GLY A 97 14.54 9.75 -15.77
N ALA A 98 13.65 9.30 -16.63
CA ALA A 98 12.88 10.12 -17.56
C ALA A 98 11.55 10.64 -16.96
N TYR A 99 11.21 10.23 -15.76
CA TYR A 99 9.92 10.50 -15.14
C TYR A 99 10.08 11.42 -13.92
N ALA A 100 9.11 12.31 -13.74
CA ALA A 100 9.04 13.16 -12.55
C ALA A 100 8.21 12.43 -11.50
N ASN A 101 8.83 12.11 -10.37
CA ASN A 101 8.19 11.46 -9.24
C ASN A 101 7.85 12.46 -8.13
N VAL A 102 6.83 12.15 -7.36
CA VAL A 102 6.51 12.88 -6.15
C VAL A 102 7.60 12.67 -5.10
N GLU A 103 7.80 13.65 -4.26
CA GLU A 103 8.75 13.55 -3.14
C GLU A 103 8.36 12.43 -2.19
N GLY A 104 9.27 11.50 -1.96
CA GLY A 104 9.10 10.40 -1.01
C GLY A 104 8.55 9.10 -1.61
N ASN A 105 8.33 8.14 -0.73
CA ASN A 105 7.72 6.84 -1.00
C ASN A 105 6.34 6.78 -0.35
N HIS A 106 5.31 6.60 -1.13
CA HIS A 106 3.92 6.64 -0.67
C HIS A 106 3.28 5.26 -0.68
N LEU A 107 2.42 5.02 0.29
CA LEU A 107 1.57 3.84 0.40
C LEU A 107 0.21 4.28 0.88
N GLY A 108 -0.86 3.77 0.29
CA GLY A 108 -2.21 4.13 0.72
C GLY A 108 -3.25 3.09 0.39
N SER A 109 -4.45 3.33 0.91
CA SER A 109 -5.57 2.43 0.75
C SER A 109 -6.91 3.15 0.84
N TRP A 110 -7.82 2.79 -0.05
CA TRP A 110 -9.24 3.08 0.06
C TRP A 110 -9.94 1.95 0.76
N LEU A 111 -10.65 2.27 1.83
CA LEU A 111 -11.35 1.33 2.68
C LEU A 111 -12.85 1.53 2.57
N MET A 112 -13.57 0.43 2.43
CA MET A 112 -15.03 0.42 2.51
C MET A 112 -15.47 -0.75 3.38
N ARG A 113 -16.39 -0.49 4.31
CA ARG A 113 -17.01 -1.53 5.14
C ARG A 113 -18.50 -1.27 5.26
N PHE A 114 -19.29 -2.27 4.94
CA PHE A 114 -20.71 -2.30 5.19
C PHE A 114 -21.03 -3.35 6.26
N ASN A 115 -21.75 -2.95 7.29
CA ASN A 115 -22.23 -3.84 8.33
C ASN A 115 -23.74 -3.86 8.36
N TYR A 116 -24.29 -5.04 8.67
CA TYR A 116 -25.70 -5.22 8.96
C TYR A 116 -25.87 -6.07 10.21
N LYS A 117 -26.68 -5.60 11.15
CA LYS A 117 -26.90 -6.21 12.44
C LYS A 117 -28.37 -6.63 12.59
N ALA A 118 -28.62 -7.93 12.51
CA ALA A 118 -29.90 -8.53 12.86
C ALA A 118 -29.88 -8.99 14.33
N ASP A 119 -31.02 -9.41 14.84
CA ASP A 119 -31.15 -9.85 16.25
C ASP A 119 -30.27 -11.08 16.57
N THR A 120 -30.11 -11.99 15.60
CA THR A 120 -29.45 -13.29 15.79
C THR A 120 -28.14 -13.44 15.04
N TRP A 121 -27.81 -12.54 14.13
CA TRP A 121 -26.58 -12.57 13.34
C TRP A 121 -26.16 -11.17 12.93
N HIS A 122 -24.86 -11.00 12.72
CA HIS A 122 -24.27 -9.79 12.15
C HIS A 122 -23.42 -10.18 10.96
N ILE A 123 -23.50 -9.42 9.88
CA ILE A 123 -22.64 -9.59 8.71
C ILE A 123 -21.89 -8.29 8.44
N GLY A 124 -20.60 -8.41 8.16
CA GLY A 124 -19.76 -7.35 7.64
C GLY A 124 -19.21 -7.77 6.28
N VAL A 125 -19.24 -6.87 5.31
CA VAL A 125 -18.49 -7.02 4.06
C VAL A 125 -17.59 -5.81 3.90
N TYR A 126 -16.36 -6.04 3.46
CA TYR A 126 -15.38 -4.96 3.34
C TYR A 126 -14.49 -5.15 2.13
N ALA A 127 -13.98 -4.04 1.67
CA ALA A 127 -13.03 -3.96 0.59
C ALA A 127 -11.91 -3.01 0.97
N ASP A 128 -10.70 -3.38 0.62
CA ASP A 128 -9.50 -2.58 0.77
C ASP A 128 -8.81 -2.55 -0.58
N HIS A 129 -8.75 -1.36 -1.20
CA HIS A 129 -8.06 -1.14 -2.47
C HIS A 129 -6.82 -0.33 -2.22
N PHE A 130 -5.68 -1.00 -2.26
CA PHE A 130 -4.38 -0.42 -1.96
C PHE A 130 -3.66 0.06 -3.21
N PHE A 131 -2.84 1.08 -3.03
CA PHE A 131 -2.03 1.70 -4.06
C PHE A 131 -0.68 2.16 -3.48
N GLU A 132 0.35 2.10 -4.31
CA GLU A 132 1.62 2.76 -4.05
C GLU A 132 1.82 3.83 -5.12
N ASP A 133 1.82 5.04 -4.80
CA ASP A 133 1.81 6.25 -5.58
C ASP A 133 0.45 6.95 -5.64
N HIS A 134 0.51 8.26 -5.51
CA HIS A 134 -0.66 9.13 -5.48
C HIS A 134 -1.41 9.20 -6.83
N SER A 135 -0.72 8.96 -7.94
CA SER A 135 -1.32 8.99 -9.28
C SER A 135 -2.41 7.94 -9.45
N GLN A 136 -2.30 6.85 -8.68
CA GLN A 136 -3.28 5.77 -8.65
C GLN A 136 -4.43 6.01 -7.66
N MET A 137 -4.26 6.96 -6.75
CA MET A 137 -5.20 7.19 -5.65
C MET A 137 -6.62 7.52 -6.11
N PHE A 138 -6.76 8.29 -7.18
CA PHE A 138 -8.07 8.71 -7.71
C PHE A 138 -8.45 8.06 -9.02
N PHE A 139 -7.66 7.15 -9.54
CA PHE A 139 -7.89 6.55 -10.86
C PHE A 139 -8.02 7.57 -11.99
N LEU A 140 -7.39 8.71 -11.84
CA LEU A 140 -7.42 9.78 -12.81
C LEU A 140 -6.09 9.87 -13.55
N ASP A 141 -6.17 9.95 -14.84
CA ASP A 141 -5.05 10.35 -15.68
C ASP A 141 -5.02 11.87 -15.78
N TYR A 142 -4.14 12.48 -15.03
CA TYR A 142 -4.03 13.94 -14.97
C TYR A 142 -3.42 14.56 -16.22
N ASP A 143 -2.57 13.82 -16.94
CA ASP A 143 -1.90 14.32 -18.13
C ASP A 143 -2.72 14.10 -19.40
N GLY A 144 -3.80 13.36 -19.28
CA GLY A 144 -4.66 13.03 -20.38
C GLY A 144 -4.11 11.90 -21.25
N TYR A 145 -4.71 11.69 -22.39
CA TYR A 145 -4.37 10.59 -23.27
C TYR A 145 -4.56 10.98 -24.74
N GLY A 146 -3.87 10.30 -25.62
CA GLY A 146 -3.98 10.39 -27.06
C GLY A 146 -3.01 9.43 -27.70
N GLU A 147 -3.33 8.91 -28.86
CA GLU A 147 -2.51 7.95 -29.61
C GLU A 147 -2.04 8.59 -30.91
N GLY A 148 -0.82 8.30 -31.34
CA GLY A 148 -0.28 8.77 -32.59
C GLY A 148 -0.31 10.30 -32.74
N GLU A 149 -1.00 10.81 -33.77
CA GLU A 149 -1.16 12.25 -34.01
C GLU A 149 -2.05 12.94 -32.98
N GLU A 150 -2.98 12.20 -32.32
CA GLU A 150 -3.85 12.71 -31.26
C GLU A 150 -3.08 13.01 -29.96
N TRP A 151 -1.85 12.59 -29.86
CA TRP A 151 -0.97 12.88 -28.74
C TRP A 151 -0.88 14.38 -28.43
N GLN A 152 -0.93 15.24 -29.42
CA GLN A 152 -0.90 16.70 -29.24
C GLN A 152 -2.24 17.28 -28.77
N ASP A 153 -3.32 16.59 -29.06
CA ASP A 153 -4.70 16.99 -28.71
C ASP A 153 -5.27 16.17 -27.54
N ARG A 154 -4.46 15.94 -26.53
CA ARG A 154 -4.80 15.10 -25.39
C ARG A 154 -6.05 15.58 -24.64
N LYS A 155 -6.96 14.66 -24.41
CA LYS A 155 -8.09 14.88 -23.51
C LYS A 155 -7.59 14.75 -22.07
N LYS A 156 -7.67 15.83 -21.32
CA LYS A 156 -7.29 15.85 -19.91
C LYS A 156 -8.34 15.16 -19.03
N ASN A 157 -7.89 14.66 -17.87
CA ASN A 157 -8.73 14.06 -16.84
C ASN A 157 -9.53 12.84 -17.31
N ARG A 158 -8.87 11.92 -17.97
CA ARG A 158 -9.44 10.61 -18.26
C ARG A 158 -9.57 9.80 -16.98
N TYR A 159 -10.75 9.24 -16.74
CA TYR A 159 -10.92 8.24 -15.68
C TYR A 159 -10.36 6.89 -16.15
N TYR A 160 -9.32 6.40 -15.47
CA TYR A 160 -8.71 5.13 -15.79
C TYR A 160 -9.37 3.99 -15.01
N ARG A 161 -9.90 3.01 -15.72
CA ARG A 161 -10.57 1.86 -15.11
C ARG A 161 -9.57 0.74 -14.84
N TYR A 162 -9.07 0.65 -13.64
CA TYR A 162 -8.16 -0.43 -13.22
C TYR A 162 -8.79 -1.80 -13.05
N LYS A 163 -10.04 -2.01 -13.37
CA LYS A 163 -10.73 -3.27 -13.14
C LYS A 163 -10.65 -3.75 -11.68
N LEU A 164 -10.50 -2.84 -10.73
CA LEU A 164 -10.39 -3.13 -9.30
C LEU A 164 -9.37 -4.24 -8.99
N LYS A 165 -8.20 -4.14 -9.58
CA LYS A 165 -7.06 -5.01 -9.26
C LYS A 165 -6.36 -4.47 -8.01
N ASP A 166 -5.56 -5.31 -7.36
CA ASP A 166 -4.94 -5.03 -6.07
C ASP A 166 -5.98 -4.65 -5.01
N ILE A 167 -6.71 -5.65 -4.63
CA ILE A 167 -7.83 -5.52 -3.72
C ILE A 167 -7.84 -6.65 -2.71
N MET A 168 -8.22 -6.34 -1.50
CA MET A 168 -8.72 -7.31 -0.53
C MET A 168 -10.24 -7.18 -0.44
N LEU A 169 -10.92 -8.29 -0.56
CA LEU A 169 -12.37 -8.41 -0.32
C LEU A 169 -12.59 -9.34 0.85
N GLY A 170 -13.32 -8.89 1.83
CA GLY A 170 -13.61 -9.69 3.00
C GLY A 170 -15.10 -9.74 3.34
N ALA A 171 -15.49 -10.83 3.96
CA ALA A 171 -16.80 -11.01 4.56
C ALA A 171 -16.66 -11.68 5.93
N GLU A 172 -17.40 -11.19 6.88
CA GLU A 172 -17.46 -11.77 8.22
C GLU A 172 -18.92 -12.01 8.64
N LEU A 173 -19.15 -13.12 9.30
CA LEU A 173 -20.41 -13.47 9.91
C LEU A 173 -20.19 -13.70 11.40
N ASN A 174 -20.94 -12.99 12.21
CA ASN A 174 -20.97 -13.18 13.65
C ASN A 174 -22.33 -13.74 14.09
N LEU A 175 -22.31 -14.82 14.85
CA LEU A 175 -23.46 -15.52 15.41
C LEU A 175 -23.41 -15.42 16.95
N PRO A 176 -23.97 -14.36 17.57
CA PRO A 176 -23.81 -14.09 19.00
C PRO A 176 -24.29 -15.24 19.91
N HIS A 177 -25.27 -15.99 19.45
CA HIS A 177 -25.85 -17.12 20.18
C HIS A 177 -25.31 -18.47 19.72
N GLY A 178 -24.39 -18.49 18.76
CA GLY A 178 -23.74 -19.70 18.28
C GLY A 178 -22.84 -20.31 19.35
N THR A 179 -22.87 -21.61 19.49
CA THR A 179 -21.95 -22.33 20.40
C THR A 179 -20.83 -22.98 19.62
N TRP A 180 -21.17 -23.81 18.67
CA TRP A 180 -20.17 -24.48 17.83
C TRP A 180 -19.50 -23.53 16.82
N LEU A 181 -20.23 -22.57 16.28
CA LEU A 181 -19.76 -21.59 15.35
C LEU A 181 -20.22 -20.20 15.82
N ARG A 182 -19.28 -19.31 16.09
CA ARG A 182 -19.55 -17.93 16.54
C ARG A 182 -19.16 -16.92 15.50
N ASN A 183 -17.99 -17.08 14.93
CA ASN A 183 -17.47 -16.17 13.92
C ASN A 183 -16.97 -16.98 12.72
N VAL A 184 -17.20 -16.43 11.54
CA VAL A 184 -16.59 -16.89 10.28
C VAL A 184 -16.08 -15.66 9.55
N VAL A 185 -14.85 -15.74 9.05
CA VAL A 185 -14.23 -14.70 8.20
C VAL A 185 -13.71 -15.36 6.96
N PHE A 186 -14.00 -14.76 5.82
CA PHE A 186 -13.41 -15.14 4.55
C PHE A 186 -12.82 -13.89 3.89
N GLU A 187 -11.60 -13.99 3.39
CA GLU A 187 -10.92 -12.93 2.66
C GLU A 187 -10.29 -13.44 1.37
N TYR A 188 -10.38 -12.61 0.36
CA TYR A 188 -9.68 -12.75 -0.91
C TYR A 188 -8.72 -11.58 -1.06
N LEU A 189 -7.44 -11.85 -1.33
CA LEU A 189 -6.41 -10.86 -1.53
C LEU A 189 -5.75 -11.05 -2.90
N TYR A 190 -5.63 -9.96 -3.66
CA TYR A 190 -4.97 -9.94 -4.95
C TYR A 190 -3.96 -8.79 -5.00
N THR A 191 -2.68 -9.09 -5.27
CA THR A 191 -1.58 -8.12 -5.30
C THR A 191 -0.79 -8.13 -6.62
N LYS A 192 -1.27 -8.85 -7.64
CA LYS A 192 -0.46 -9.13 -8.84
C LYS A 192 -0.39 -7.98 -9.85
N TYR A 193 -1.28 -7.02 -9.78
CA TYR A 193 -1.28 -5.91 -10.72
C TYR A 193 -0.20 -4.90 -10.39
N GLN A 194 0.03 -4.62 -9.11
CA GLN A 194 1.00 -3.67 -8.60
C GLN A 194 0.68 -2.25 -9.05
N SER A 195 -0.39 -1.70 -8.49
CA SER A 195 -0.84 -0.34 -8.75
C SER A 195 0.18 0.67 -8.25
N GLY A 196 0.95 1.21 -9.13
CA GLY A 196 2.01 2.17 -8.87
C GLY A 196 1.93 3.37 -9.81
N PRO A 197 3.04 4.08 -10.03
CA PRO A 197 3.03 5.29 -10.82
C PRO A 197 2.53 5.05 -12.24
N PHE A 198 1.83 6.04 -12.78
CA PHE A 198 1.57 6.13 -14.20
C PHE A 198 2.81 6.62 -14.91
N ASN A 199 3.41 5.77 -15.69
CA ASN A 199 4.47 6.15 -16.59
C ASN A 199 3.84 6.63 -17.90
N HIS A 200 3.90 7.93 -18.12
CA HIS A 200 3.41 8.57 -19.33
C HIS A 200 4.47 8.55 -20.42
N ASP A 201 4.74 7.39 -20.99
CA ASP A 201 5.59 7.32 -22.15
C ASP A 201 4.73 7.43 -23.42
N HIS A 202 4.54 8.62 -23.88
CA HIS A 202 3.77 8.95 -25.07
C HIS A 202 4.67 9.00 -26.31
N THR A 203 5.36 7.91 -26.58
CA THR A 203 6.04 7.78 -27.88
C THR A 203 5.10 7.17 -28.92
N MET A 204 5.42 7.35 -30.19
CA MET A 204 4.67 6.67 -31.27
C MET A 204 4.66 5.14 -31.14
N ASN A 205 5.61 4.58 -30.38
CA ASN A 205 5.75 3.14 -30.15
C ASN A 205 4.98 2.66 -28.90
N ILE A 206 4.72 3.56 -27.96
CA ILE A 206 3.99 3.28 -26.71
C ILE A 206 2.91 4.35 -26.55
N PRO A 207 1.77 4.16 -27.22
CA PRO A 207 0.74 5.20 -27.29
C PRO A 207 -0.09 5.30 -26.00
N ASP A 208 -0.02 4.33 -25.13
CA ASP A 208 -0.84 4.28 -23.91
C ASP A 208 0.02 4.35 -22.64
N HIS A 209 -0.62 4.63 -21.52
CA HIS A 209 0.04 4.70 -20.24
C HIS A 209 0.49 3.33 -19.76
N LEU A 210 1.71 3.25 -19.27
CA LEU A 210 2.19 2.09 -18.53
C LEU A 210 1.79 2.24 -17.07
N ALA A 211 0.90 1.39 -16.62
CA ALA A 211 0.47 1.30 -15.23
C ALA A 211 0.51 -0.15 -14.76
N GLY A 212 0.50 -0.38 -13.45
CA GLY A 212 0.50 -1.72 -12.89
C GLY A 212 1.84 -2.43 -13.05
N MET A 213 2.92 -1.72 -12.89
CA MET A 213 4.28 -2.25 -12.97
C MET A 213 5.14 -1.85 -11.78
N ASP A 214 4.50 -1.46 -10.68
CA ASP A 214 5.20 -1.18 -9.45
C ASP A 214 5.76 -2.45 -8.81
N ASP A 215 6.54 -2.28 -7.79
CA ASP A 215 7.11 -3.35 -6.99
C ASP A 215 6.78 -3.07 -5.51
N TYR A 216 5.60 -3.47 -5.09
CA TYR A 216 5.02 -3.13 -3.80
C TYR A 216 5.97 -3.33 -2.64
N TYR A 217 6.02 -2.30 -1.79
CA TYR A 217 6.89 -2.14 -0.64
C TYR A 217 8.37 -1.86 -0.97
N ASN A 218 8.74 -1.89 -2.24
CA ASN A 218 10.08 -1.52 -2.68
C ASN A 218 10.11 -0.09 -3.19
N HIS A 219 11.26 0.55 -3.15
CA HIS A 219 11.45 1.89 -3.70
C HIS A 219 12.87 2.06 -4.24
N GLY A 220 13.03 2.86 -5.28
CA GLY A 220 14.35 3.13 -5.88
C GLY A 220 15.35 3.68 -4.87
N ASN A 221 14.96 4.70 -4.13
CA ASN A 221 15.83 5.42 -3.22
C ASN A 221 15.77 4.92 -1.78
N TYR A 222 14.57 4.67 -1.24
CA TYR A 222 14.36 4.25 0.14
C TYR A 222 14.51 2.72 0.32
N PRO A 223 14.69 2.25 1.55
CA PRO A 223 14.69 0.80 1.85
C PRO A 223 13.34 0.11 1.56
N GLY A 224 12.28 0.90 1.36
CA GLY A 224 10.93 0.41 1.19
C GLY A 224 10.17 0.27 2.53
N TRP A 225 8.96 -0.29 2.47
CA TRP A 225 8.07 -0.40 3.63
C TRP A 225 8.48 -1.54 4.56
N GLN A 226 9.63 -1.39 5.15
CA GLN A 226 10.20 -2.36 6.11
C GLN A 226 10.91 -1.61 7.25
N HIS A 227 11.01 -2.28 8.40
CA HIS A 227 11.76 -1.80 9.55
C HIS A 227 12.53 -2.98 10.16
N TRP A 228 13.83 -2.80 10.34
CA TRP A 228 14.75 -3.85 10.78
C TRP A 228 14.63 -5.15 9.95
N GLY A 229 14.45 -4.99 8.65
CA GLY A 229 14.31 -6.09 7.72
C GLY A 229 12.97 -6.82 7.74
N GLN A 230 12.00 -6.33 8.47
CA GLN A 230 10.65 -6.89 8.51
C GLN A 230 9.67 -5.96 7.79
N VAL A 231 8.83 -6.50 6.94
CA VAL A 231 7.80 -5.74 6.24
C VAL A 231 6.83 -5.07 7.22
N MET A 232 6.42 -3.87 6.90
CA MET A 232 5.43 -3.09 7.63
C MET A 232 4.08 -3.19 6.91
N GLY A 233 3.21 -4.08 7.36
CA GLY A 233 1.88 -4.25 6.76
C GLY A 233 1.57 -5.70 6.41
N ASN A 234 1.55 -6.06 5.13
CA ASN A 234 1.13 -7.38 4.69
C ASN A 234 2.13 -8.49 5.10
N PRO A 235 1.76 -9.40 6.01
CA PRO A 235 2.67 -10.42 6.52
C PRO A 235 2.97 -11.55 5.52
N LEU A 236 2.29 -11.58 4.38
CA LEU A 236 2.52 -12.58 3.33
C LEU A 236 3.69 -12.20 2.42
N TYR A 237 4.12 -10.93 2.42
CA TYR A 237 5.31 -10.52 1.70
C TYR A 237 6.56 -11.03 2.39
N ARG A 238 7.52 -11.49 1.61
CA ARG A 238 8.79 -11.96 2.17
C ARG A 238 9.66 -10.80 2.61
N SER A 239 9.88 -10.73 3.92
CA SER A 239 10.68 -9.69 4.55
C SER A 239 12.15 -9.78 4.16
N PRO A 240 12.84 -8.63 3.98
CA PRO A 240 14.25 -8.56 3.59
C PRO A 240 15.20 -9.35 4.52
N ILE A 241 14.89 -9.47 5.79
CA ILE A 241 15.71 -10.24 6.75
C ILE A 241 15.94 -11.71 6.33
N TYR A 242 15.10 -12.24 5.45
CA TYR A 242 15.21 -13.59 4.91
C TYR A 242 15.97 -13.65 3.57
N ASN A 243 16.50 -12.52 3.08
CA ASN A 243 17.25 -12.48 1.83
C ASN A 243 18.71 -12.88 2.07
N GLU A 244 19.11 -14.01 1.52
CA GLU A 244 20.46 -14.56 1.68
C GLU A 244 21.56 -13.69 1.03
N ASN A 245 21.21 -12.93 -0.01
CA ASN A 245 22.13 -12.05 -0.71
C ASN A 245 22.35 -10.70 -0.02
N GLY A 246 21.61 -10.40 1.08
CA GLY A 246 21.73 -9.16 1.84
C GLY A 246 21.14 -7.95 1.11
N ASP A 247 20.24 -8.14 0.15
CA ASP A 247 19.47 -7.03 -0.42
C ASP A 247 18.29 -6.62 0.49
N LEU A 248 17.82 -5.38 0.33
CA LEU A 248 16.71 -4.84 1.12
C LEU A 248 15.35 -4.99 0.43
N TYR A 249 15.28 -5.76 -0.66
CA TYR A 249 14.03 -5.92 -1.38
C TYR A 249 13.04 -6.81 -0.64
N VAL A 250 11.80 -6.37 -0.64
CA VAL A 250 10.65 -7.19 -0.26
C VAL A 250 10.29 -8.08 -1.44
N HIS A 251 10.37 -9.38 -1.26
CA HIS A 251 10.07 -10.35 -2.31
C HIS A 251 8.70 -11.01 -2.10
N ASP A 252 8.27 -11.78 -3.12
CA ASP A 252 7.01 -12.55 -3.09
C ASP A 252 5.76 -11.67 -2.84
N ASN A 253 5.79 -10.43 -3.36
CA ASN A 253 4.73 -9.43 -3.20
C ASN A 253 3.62 -9.51 -4.27
N ARG A 254 3.69 -10.47 -5.20
CA ARG A 254 2.74 -10.68 -6.31
C ARG A 254 2.01 -12.02 -6.20
N PHE A 255 0.89 -12.05 -5.52
CA PHE A 255 0.14 -13.29 -5.28
C PHE A 255 -1.38 -13.09 -5.29
N VAL A 256 -2.08 -14.21 -5.21
CA VAL A 256 -3.47 -14.30 -4.82
C VAL A 256 -3.53 -15.15 -3.58
N ALA A 257 -4.22 -14.69 -2.55
CA ALA A 257 -4.39 -15.44 -1.33
C ALA A 257 -5.87 -15.51 -0.92
N PHE A 258 -6.21 -16.57 -0.21
CA PHE A 258 -7.49 -16.77 0.42
C PHE A 258 -7.27 -17.04 1.90
N HIS A 259 -8.03 -16.37 2.75
CA HIS A 259 -8.03 -16.59 4.17
C HIS A 259 -9.39 -17.09 4.61
N LEU A 260 -9.41 -18.12 5.44
CA LEU A 260 -10.61 -18.62 6.11
C LEU A 260 -10.34 -18.69 7.60
N GLY A 261 -11.13 -17.97 8.37
CA GLY A 261 -11.10 -18.02 9.83
C GLY A 261 -12.46 -18.40 10.38
N PHE A 262 -12.50 -19.24 11.40
CA PHE A 262 -13.72 -19.49 12.16
C PHE A 262 -13.39 -19.86 13.61
N ASP A 263 -14.32 -19.56 14.49
CA ASP A 263 -14.20 -19.91 15.91
C ASP A 263 -15.54 -20.33 16.51
N GLY A 264 -15.45 -20.94 17.67
CA GLY A 264 -16.59 -21.35 18.44
C GLY A 264 -16.24 -21.66 19.89
N GLN A 265 -17.26 -21.77 20.72
CA GLN A 265 -17.15 -22.14 22.12
C GLN A 265 -18.22 -23.19 22.47
N PRO A 266 -18.00 -24.47 22.12
CA PRO A 266 -18.99 -25.54 22.31
C PRO A 266 -19.37 -25.74 23.78
N THR A 267 -18.50 -25.42 24.71
CA THR A 267 -18.77 -25.48 26.15
C THR A 267 -18.19 -24.27 26.86
N SER A 268 -18.58 -24.01 28.11
CA SER A 268 -18.03 -22.92 28.93
C SER A 268 -16.52 -23.05 29.20
N ARG A 269 -15.93 -24.21 28.98
CA ARG A 269 -14.51 -24.51 29.24
C ARG A 269 -13.69 -24.76 27.99
N LEU A 270 -14.34 -24.95 26.83
CA LEU A 270 -13.67 -25.29 25.58
C LEU A 270 -14.05 -24.26 24.51
N GLY A 271 -13.06 -23.52 24.03
CA GLY A 271 -13.15 -22.69 22.83
C GLY A 271 -12.12 -23.15 21.81
N TYR A 272 -12.38 -22.88 20.52
CA TYR A 272 -11.44 -23.14 19.45
C TYR A 272 -11.43 -22.00 18.44
N ARG A 273 -10.31 -21.86 17.75
CA ARG A 273 -10.14 -20.97 16.59
C ARG A 273 -9.30 -21.67 15.54
N VAL A 274 -9.76 -21.58 14.31
CA VAL A 274 -9.05 -22.10 13.12
C VAL A 274 -8.80 -20.96 12.17
N LEU A 275 -7.58 -20.87 11.68
CA LEU A 275 -7.17 -19.94 10.64
C LEU A 275 -6.44 -20.73 9.56
N ALA A 276 -6.80 -20.52 8.31
CA ALA A 276 -6.18 -21.14 7.16
C ALA A 276 -5.91 -20.07 6.10
N THR A 277 -4.73 -20.15 5.50
CA THR A 277 -4.31 -19.28 4.38
C THR A 277 -3.84 -20.19 3.24
N TYR A 278 -4.31 -19.87 2.03
CA TYR A 278 -3.90 -20.52 0.78
C TYR A 278 -3.43 -19.48 -0.21
#